data_f8855337db2a6e7fa17559225b6d0d78
#
_entry.id   f8855337db2a6e7fa17559225b6d0d78
#
_cell.length_a   1.000
_cell.length_b   1.000
_cell.length_c   1.000
_cell.angle_alpha   90.00
_cell.angle_beta   90.00
_cell.angle_gamma   90.00
#
_symmetry.space_group_name_H-M   'P 1'
#
loop_
_entity.id
_entity.type
_entity.pdbx_description
1 polymer ?
#
loop_
_entity_poly.entity_id
_entity_poly.type
_entity_poly.pdbx_seq_one_letter_code
_entity_poly.pdbx_strand_id
1 'polypeptide(L)'
;DDPVDRHRRDGIAAALAVATLPISVPLALLHDAVRRNRWSGARSLLALTHYLVGEALGIAASGILWLAARIAPSRATGWNFRLQCWWASWLYGGTRLLYGLQMRVRGEDGPLLLLMRHASVVDTLLPAVLVSSRTGLQLRYVMKRELLWDPCLDIVGQRLPNAFVRRGQGGSEAEIARVRELARN
;
A
#
# COMPACT_ATOMS: atom_id res chain seq x y z
N ASP A 1 1.11 20.18 -7.40
CA ASP A 1 2.15 19.59 -6.54
C ASP A 1 3.00 18.63 -7.38
N ASP A 2 4.28 18.93 -7.48
CA ASP A 2 5.23 18.13 -8.24
C ASP A 2 5.39 16.75 -7.56
N PRO A 3 5.29 15.63 -8.30
CA PRO A 3 5.51 14.29 -7.74
C PRO A 3 6.86 14.15 -7.02
N VAL A 4 7.91 14.79 -7.50
CA VAL A 4 9.26 14.76 -6.91
C VAL A 4 9.27 15.41 -5.53
N ASP A 5 8.59 16.56 -5.37
CA ASP A 5 8.49 17.26 -4.09
C ASP A 5 7.68 16.45 -3.06
N ARG A 6 6.67 15.72 -3.51
CA ARG A 6 5.86 14.85 -2.66
C ARG A 6 6.70 13.71 -2.10
N HIS A 7 7.41 12.97 -2.93
CA HIS A 7 8.27 11.85 -2.50
C HIS A 7 9.39 12.30 -1.56
N ARG A 8 9.94 13.50 -1.78
CA ARG A 8 10.94 14.10 -0.89
C ARG A 8 10.35 14.42 0.49
N ARG A 9 9.14 14.97 0.54
CA ARG A 9 8.43 15.26 1.82
C ARG A 9 8.17 13.99 2.61
N ASP A 10 7.73 12.91 1.94
CA ASP A 10 7.44 11.63 2.58
C ASP A 10 8.69 10.96 3.12
N GLY A 11 9.80 11.02 2.39
CA GLY A 11 11.11 10.56 2.88
C GLY A 11 11.60 11.34 4.11
N ILE A 12 11.44 12.66 4.11
CA ILE A 12 11.77 13.51 5.26
C ILE A 12 10.85 13.19 6.44
N ALA A 13 9.55 13.03 6.21
CA ALA A 13 8.59 12.69 7.26
C ALA A 13 8.90 11.32 7.90
N ALA A 14 9.28 10.33 7.09
CA ALA A 14 9.70 9.02 7.58
C ALA A 14 10.97 9.12 8.45
N ALA A 15 11.98 9.86 7.99
CA ALA A 15 13.21 10.07 8.75
C ALA A 15 12.95 10.79 10.09
N LEU A 16 12.13 11.84 10.09
CA LEU A 16 11.74 12.55 11.29
C LEU A 16 10.93 11.66 12.24
N ALA A 17 9.99 10.86 11.73
CA ALA A 17 9.23 9.93 12.54
C ALA A 17 10.14 8.93 13.26
N VAL A 18 11.09 8.31 12.54
CA VAL A 18 12.05 7.38 13.12
C VAL A 18 12.96 8.06 14.15
N ALA A 19 13.51 9.24 13.80
CA ALA A 19 14.40 10.00 14.69
C ALA A 19 13.73 10.45 16.00
N THR A 20 12.43 10.73 15.96
CA THR A 20 11.67 11.16 17.14
C THR A 20 11.12 10.00 17.99
N LEU A 21 11.18 8.75 17.52
CA LEU A 21 10.67 7.57 18.25
C LEU A 21 11.18 7.45 19.70
N PRO A 22 12.50 7.64 19.98
CA PRO A 22 13.00 7.50 21.36
C PRO A 22 12.34 8.44 22.35
N ILE A 23 11.83 9.56 21.89
CA ILE A 23 11.15 10.57 22.72
C ILE A 23 9.63 10.41 22.64
N SER A 24 9.09 10.25 21.43
CA SER A 24 7.64 10.25 21.18
C SER A 24 6.96 8.99 21.71
N VAL A 25 7.61 7.82 21.69
CA VAL A 25 7.03 6.59 22.23
C VAL A 25 6.88 6.65 23.75
N PRO A 26 7.91 6.99 24.56
CA PRO A 26 7.73 7.16 26.00
C PRO A 26 6.67 8.20 26.37
N LEU A 27 6.61 9.34 25.67
CA LEU A 27 5.59 10.35 25.89
C LEU A 27 4.17 9.84 25.58
N ALA A 28 4.00 9.11 24.47
CA ALA A 28 2.73 8.50 24.12
C ALA A 28 2.30 7.44 25.14
N LEU A 29 3.24 6.63 25.65
CA LEU A 29 2.99 5.65 26.70
C LEU A 29 2.59 6.30 28.00
N LEU A 30 3.28 7.37 28.40
CA LEU A 30 2.95 8.14 29.60
C LEU A 30 1.55 8.78 29.47
N HIS A 31 1.26 9.40 28.33
CA HIS A 31 -0.05 9.96 28.04
C HIS A 31 -1.15 8.89 28.11
N ASP A 32 -0.94 7.74 27.49
CA ASP A 32 -1.90 6.63 27.49
C ASP A 32 -2.11 6.06 28.91
N ALA A 33 -1.04 5.98 29.73
CA ALA A 33 -1.10 5.56 31.12
C ALA A 33 -1.95 6.53 31.96
N VAL A 34 -1.72 7.84 31.82
CA VAL A 34 -2.48 8.89 32.52
C VAL A 34 -3.95 8.88 32.12
N ARG A 35 -4.22 8.72 30.83
CA ARG A 35 -5.59 8.69 30.26
C ARG A 35 -6.27 7.33 30.37
N ARG A 36 -5.62 6.30 30.89
CA ARG A 36 -6.08 4.89 30.90
C ARG A 36 -6.51 4.38 29.51
N ASN A 37 -5.84 4.82 28.48
CA ASN A 37 -6.26 4.67 27.06
C ASN A 37 -5.67 3.41 26.38
N ARG A 38 -5.52 2.31 27.09
CA ARG A 38 -5.12 0.98 26.55
C ARG A 38 -4.01 1.01 25.47
N TRP A 39 -3.02 1.94 25.60
CA TRP A 39 -1.87 2.07 24.69
C TRP A 39 -2.25 2.48 23.25
N SER A 40 -3.38 3.15 23.09
CA SER A 40 -3.92 3.54 21.77
C SER A 40 -3.01 4.54 21.05
N GLY A 41 -2.51 5.55 21.77
CA GLY A 41 -1.62 6.58 21.21
C GLY A 41 -0.27 6.00 20.78
N ALA A 42 0.34 5.15 21.62
CA ALA A 42 1.59 4.48 21.30
C ALA A 42 1.45 3.54 20.09
N ARG A 43 0.35 2.77 20.03
CA ARG A 43 0.07 1.89 18.86
C ARG A 43 -0.12 2.69 17.57
N SER A 44 -0.84 3.82 17.63
CA SER A 44 -1.06 4.67 16.47
C SER A 44 0.25 5.30 15.97
N LEU A 45 1.11 5.74 16.90
CA LEU A 45 2.42 6.28 16.57
C LEU A 45 3.31 5.23 15.90
N LEU A 46 3.36 4.02 16.46
CA LEU A 46 4.13 2.92 15.89
C LEU A 46 3.57 2.48 14.53
N ALA A 47 2.25 2.47 14.35
CA ALA A 47 1.61 2.16 13.07
C ALA A 47 1.94 3.21 12.00
N LEU A 48 1.89 4.50 12.36
CA LEU A 48 2.27 5.58 11.45
C LEU A 48 3.75 5.47 11.06
N THR A 49 4.64 5.23 12.03
CA THR A 49 6.06 5.07 11.76
C THR A 49 6.33 3.86 10.87
N HIS A 50 5.68 2.73 11.16
CA HIS A 50 5.78 1.52 10.35
C HIS A 50 5.33 1.78 8.89
N TYR A 51 4.22 2.51 8.71
CA TYR A 51 3.74 2.93 7.40
C TYR A 51 4.78 3.80 6.68
N LEU A 52 5.27 4.87 7.32
CA LEU A 52 6.23 5.79 6.71
C LEU A 52 7.57 5.10 6.35
N VAL A 53 8.03 4.17 7.18
CA VAL A 53 9.21 3.34 6.85
C VAL A 53 8.94 2.47 5.63
N GLY A 54 7.77 1.83 5.56
CA GLY A 54 7.34 1.03 4.40
C GLY A 54 7.30 1.86 3.11
N GLU A 55 6.79 3.10 3.17
CA GLU A 55 6.79 4.04 2.06
C GLU A 55 8.21 4.39 1.60
N ALA A 56 9.07 4.79 2.53
CA ALA A 56 10.46 5.16 2.21
C ALA A 56 11.23 4.00 1.55
N LEU A 57 11.08 2.79 2.10
CA LEU A 57 11.70 1.58 1.54
C LEU A 57 11.12 1.21 0.17
N GLY A 58 9.80 1.34 0.01
CA GLY A 58 9.09 1.09 -1.26
C GLY A 58 9.54 2.05 -2.36
N ILE A 59 9.66 3.34 -2.06
CA ILE A 59 10.14 4.37 -2.98
C ILE A 59 11.60 4.08 -3.38
N ALA A 60 12.47 3.80 -2.41
CA ALA A 60 13.88 3.48 -2.68
C ALA A 60 14.01 2.24 -3.56
N ALA A 61 13.31 1.16 -3.23
CA ALA A 61 13.28 -0.07 -4.03
C ALA A 61 12.74 0.19 -5.44
N SER A 62 11.68 1.00 -5.57
CA SER A 62 11.10 1.38 -6.86
C SER A 62 12.09 2.15 -7.74
N GLY A 63 12.92 3.02 -7.15
CA GLY A 63 14.01 3.72 -7.84
C GLY A 63 15.06 2.75 -8.38
N ILE A 64 15.48 1.78 -7.57
CA ILE A 64 16.42 0.73 -7.97
C ILE A 64 15.83 -0.10 -9.12
N LEU A 65 14.57 -0.52 -9.01
CA LEU A 65 13.90 -1.29 -10.05
C LEU A 65 13.73 -0.49 -11.36
N TRP A 66 13.52 0.82 -11.26
CA TRP A 66 13.47 1.69 -12.43
C TRP A 66 14.80 1.73 -13.18
N LEU A 67 15.94 1.80 -12.46
CA LEU A 67 17.26 1.71 -13.06
C LEU A 67 17.50 0.32 -13.67
N ALA A 68 17.16 -0.74 -12.96
CA ALA A 68 17.31 -2.11 -13.44
C ALA A 68 16.45 -2.39 -14.69
N ALA A 69 15.27 -1.78 -14.78
CA ALA A 69 14.37 -1.90 -15.94
C ALA A 69 14.99 -1.28 -17.23
N ARG A 70 15.98 -0.37 -17.12
CA ARG A 70 16.74 0.13 -18.27
C ARG A 70 17.59 -0.95 -18.92
N ILE A 71 18.05 -1.91 -18.11
CA ILE A 71 18.92 -3.02 -18.55
C ILE A 71 18.07 -4.22 -18.98
N ALA A 72 16.99 -4.52 -18.25
CA ALA A 72 16.14 -5.68 -18.50
C ALA A 72 14.64 -5.30 -18.48
N PRO A 73 14.13 -4.59 -19.52
CA PRO A 73 12.75 -4.07 -19.55
C PRO A 73 11.68 -5.16 -19.48
N SER A 74 11.94 -6.34 -20.05
CA SER A 74 11.01 -7.48 -20.04
C SER A 74 10.72 -8.01 -18.62
N ARG A 75 11.58 -7.74 -17.64
CA ARG A 75 11.41 -8.17 -16.24
C ARG A 75 10.75 -7.10 -15.37
N ALA A 76 10.59 -5.89 -15.86
CA ALA A 76 10.14 -4.74 -15.09
C ALA A 76 8.78 -4.96 -14.43
N THR A 77 7.80 -5.49 -15.15
CA THR A 77 6.45 -5.78 -14.60
C THR A 77 6.52 -6.79 -13.46
N GLY A 78 7.27 -7.90 -13.64
CA GLY A 78 7.43 -8.92 -12.59
C GLY A 78 8.12 -8.37 -11.33
N TRP A 79 9.11 -7.50 -11.48
CA TRP A 79 9.76 -6.86 -10.35
C TRP A 79 8.85 -5.89 -9.59
N ASN A 80 8.09 -5.04 -10.31
CA ASN A 80 7.12 -4.14 -9.69
C ASN A 80 5.99 -4.92 -9.00
N PHE A 81 5.54 -6.03 -9.57
CA PHE A 81 4.58 -6.93 -8.93
C PHE A 81 5.11 -7.52 -7.60
N ARG A 82 6.36 -8.00 -7.58
CA ARG A 82 6.98 -8.49 -6.34
C ARG A 82 7.13 -7.39 -5.30
N LEU A 83 7.49 -6.18 -5.73
CA LEU A 83 7.58 -5.02 -4.83
C LEU A 83 6.21 -4.69 -4.23
N GLN A 84 5.14 -4.69 -5.02
CA GLN A 84 3.77 -4.48 -4.54
C GLN A 84 3.37 -5.53 -3.50
N CYS A 85 3.63 -6.82 -3.77
CA CYS A 85 3.33 -7.90 -2.83
C CYS A 85 4.12 -7.78 -1.52
N TRP A 86 5.42 -7.43 -1.62
CA TRP A 86 6.27 -7.20 -0.45
C TRP A 86 5.76 -6.03 0.38
N TRP A 87 5.50 -4.89 -0.25
CA TRP A 87 5.03 -3.69 0.42
C TRP A 87 3.67 -3.91 1.12
N ALA A 88 2.71 -4.53 0.45
CA ALA A 88 1.43 -4.88 1.05
C ALA A 88 1.58 -5.84 2.23
N SER A 89 2.47 -6.84 2.11
CA SER A 89 2.74 -7.81 3.18
C SER A 89 3.44 -7.16 4.37
N TRP A 90 4.36 -6.22 4.13
CA TRP A 90 5.00 -5.40 5.16
C TRP A 90 3.95 -4.63 5.96
N LEU A 91 3.14 -3.82 5.30
CA LEU A 91 2.10 -3.01 5.95
C LEU A 91 1.09 -3.87 6.71
N TYR A 92 0.63 -4.95 6.10
CA TYR A 92 -0.30 -5.88 6.75
C TYR A 92 0.33 -6.56 7.96
N GLY A 93 1.57 -7.00 7.85
CA GLY A 93 2.31 -7.67 8.94
C GLY A 93 2.46 -6.78 10.17
N GLY A 94 2.85 -5.52 9.97
CA GLY A 94 2.95 -4.54 11.06
C GLY A 94 1.60 -4.21 11.67
N THR A 95 0.57 -4.00 10.87
CA THR A 95 -0.78 -3.75 11.36
C THR A 95 -1.31 -4.95 12.16
N ARG A 96 -1.09 -6.17 11.66
CA ARG A 96 -1.46 -7.40 12.36
C ARG A 96 -0.78 -7.51 13.72
N LEU A 97 0.52 -7.23 13.78
CA LEU A 97 1.31 -7.28 15.01
C LEU A 97 0.83 -6.24 16.03
N LEU A 98 0.67 -4.98 15.60
CA LEU A 98 0.33 -3.87 16.47
C LEU A 98 -1.10 -3.93 17.02
N TYR A 99 -2.04 -4.42 16.21
CA TYR A 99 -3.47 -4.44 16.57
C TYR A 99 -4.00 -5.84 16.89
N GLY A 100 -3.15 -6.87 16.81
CA GLY A 100 -3.55 -8.25 17.11
C GLY A 100 -4.57 -8.82 16.14
N LEU A 101 -4.53 -8.40 14.86
CA LEU A 101 -5.53 -8.82 13.88
C LEU A 101 -5.41 -10.33 13.59
N GLN A 102 -6.53 -11.02 13.69
CA GLN A 102 -6.66 -12.42 13.28
C GLN A 102 -7.56 -12.50 12.07
N MET A 103 -7.07 -13.17 11.02
CA MET A 103 -7.83 -13.35 9.80
C MET A 103 -8.05 -14.84 9.56
N ARG A 104 -9.29 -15.18 9.24
CA ARG A 104 -9.67 -16.51 8.76
C ARG A 104 -10.08 -16.39 7.30
N VAL A 105 -9.34 -17.06 6.42
CA VAL A 105 -9.64 -17.12 4.98
C VAL A 105 -10.32 -18.45 4.70
N ARG A 106 -11.43 -18.41 3.98
CA ARG A 106 -12.11 -19.58 3.41
C ARG A 106 -12.34 -19.29 1.94
N GLY A 107 -12.03 -20.22 1.06
CA GLY A 107 -12.21 -20.10 -0.39
C GLY A 107 -11.60 -21.28 -1.11
N GLU A 108 -11.94 -21.41 -2.37
CA GLU A 108 -11.41 -22.41 -3.31
C GLU A 108 -10.50 -21.73 -4.32
N ASP A 109 -9.55 -22.49 -4.89
CA ASP A 109 -8.66 -22.00 -5.93
C ASP A 109 -9.39 -22.00 -7.29
N GLY A 110 -9.19 -20.91 -8.09
CA GLY A 110 -9.79 -20.80 -9.42
C GLY A 110 -9.76 -19.38 -9.98
N PRO A 111 -10.32 -19.17 -11.19
CA PRO A 111 -10.48 -17.84 -11.74
C PRO A 111 -11.35 -16.99 -10.81
N LEU A 112 -10.85 -15.81 -10.42
CA LEU A 112 -11.39 -15.05 -9.29
C LEU A 112 -11.76 -13.62 -9.71
N LEU A 113 -13.03 -13.26 -9.53
CA LEU A 113 -13.46 -11.87 -9.45
C LEU A 113 -13.65 -11.49 -7.99
N LEU A 114 -12.75 -10.66 -7.46
CA LEU A 114 -12.77 -10.25 -6.07
C LEU A 114 -13.53 -8.93 -5.89
N LEU A 115 -14.72 -9.01 -5.30
CA LEU A 115 -15.50 -7.85 -4.90
C LEU A 115 -15.29 -7.59 -3.41
N MET A 116 -14.79 -6.41 -3.07
CA MET A 116 -14.47 -6.08 -1.69
C MET A 116 -15.25 -4.86 -1.20
N ARG A 117 -15.78 -4.99 0.01
CA ARG A 117 -16.31 -3.85 0.77
C ARG A 117 -15.17 -3.27 1.60
N HIS A 118 -14.84 -2.00 1.35
CA HIS A 118 -13.86 -1.29 2.18
C HIS A 118 -14.52 -0.79 3.47
N ALA A 119 -14.21 -1.44 4.57
CA ALA A 119 -14.57 -0.99 5.91
C ALA A 119 -13.36 -0.33 6.62
N SER A 120 -12.14 -0.69 6.21
CA SER A 120 -10.90 -0.12 6.76
C SER A 120 -9.82 0.03 5.68
N VAL A 121 -8.78 0.81 5.98
CA VAL A 121 -7.61 0.96 5.08
C VAL A 121 -6.88 -0.37 4.90
N VAL A 122 -6.89 -1.24 5.91
CA VAL A 122 -6.25 -2.57 5.86
C VAL A 122 -6.86 -3.45 4.78
N ASP A 123 -8.17 -3.29 4.50
CA ASP A 123 -8.86 -4.08 3.48
C ASP A 123 -8.25 -3.90 2.09
N THR A 124 -7.66 -2.73 1.82
CA THR A 124 -7.00 -2.46 0.52
C THR A 124 -5.78 -3.35 0.28
N LEU A 125 -5.13 -3.83 1.35
CA LEU A 125 -3.93 -4.67 1.28
C LEU A 125 -4.28 -6.16 1.12
N LEU A 126 -5.49 -6.57 1.50
CA LEU A 126 -5.89 -7.97 1.58
C LEU A 126 -5.79 -8.73 0.26
N PRO A 127 -6.20 -8.19 -0.91
CA PRO A 127 -6.04 -8.91 -2.17
C PRO A 127 -4.59 -9.23 -2.49
N ALA A 128 -3.69 -8.26 -2.30
CA ALA A 128 -2.26 -8.47 -2.55
C ALA A 128 -1.67 -9.51 -1.58
N VAL A 129 -2.06 -9.48 -0.30
CA VAL A 129 -1.53 -10.39 0.73
C VAL A 129 -2.13 -11.80 0.62
N LEU A 130 -3.44 -11.90 0.43
CA LEU A 130 -4.15 -13.17 0.50
C LEU A 130 -4.17 -13.93 -0.83
N VAL A 131 -4.21 -13.21 -1.93
CA VAL A 131 -4.25 -13.80 -3.27
C VAL A 131 -2.88 -13.69 -3.91
N SER A 132 -2.42 -12.49 -4.27
CA SER A 132 -1.20 -12.32 -5.06
C SER A 132 0.04 -12.93 -4.42
N SER A 133 0.27 -12.70 -3.12
CA SER A 133 1.45 -13.23 -2.42
C SER A 133 1.41 -14.75 -2.22
N ARG A 134 0.22 -15.35 -2.18
CA ARG A 134 0.07 -16.80 -1.96
C ARG A 134 0.03 -17.60 -3.24
N THR A 135 -0.67 -17.10 -4.25
CA THR A 135 -0.92 -17.84 -5.50
C THR A 135 0.02 -17.42 -6.63
N GLY A 136 0.70 -16.27 -6.48
CA GLY A 136 1.48 -15.66 -7.57
C GLY A 136 0.61 -14.99 -8.64
N LEU A 137 -0.71 -14.99 -8.49
CA LEU A 137 -1.63 -14.36 -9.44
C LEU A 137 -1.47 -12.84 -9.39
N GLN A 138 -1.20 -12.23 -10.54
CA GLN A 138 -1.15 -10.80 -10.69
C GLN A 138 -2.57 -10.25 -10.81
N LEU A 139 -3.10 -9.78 -9.68
CA LEU A 139 -4.41 -9.14 -9.66
C LEU A 139 -4.37 -7.81 -10.41
N ARG A 140 -5.47 -7.48 -11.06
CA ARG A 140 -5.72 -6.20 -11.72
C ARG A 140 -6.71 -5.43 -10.90
N TYR A 141 -6.32 -4.23 -10.49
CA TYR A 141 -7.14 -3.44 -9.58
C TYR A 141 -7.86 -2.33 -10.33
N VAL A 142 -9.15 -2.17 -10.01
CA VAL A 142 -9.89 -0.94 -10.30
C VAL A 142 -9.96 -0.16 -9.00
N MET A 143 -9.24 0.94 -8.94
CA MET A 143 -9.02 1.73 -7.71
C MET A 143 -9.51 3.16 -7.89
N LYS A 144 -9.77 3.83 -6.77
CA LYS A 144 -10.04 5.25 -6.77
C LYS A 144 -8.78 6.04 -7.14
N ARG A 145 -8.96 7.11 -7.92
CA ARG A 145 -7.87 8.00 -8.32
C ARG A 145 -7.21 8.71 -7.13
N GLU A 146 -7.95 8.96 -6.06
CA GLU A 146 -7.43 9.57 -4.83
C GLU A 146 -6.36 8.70 -4.14
N LEU A 147 -6.33 7.39 -4.40
CA LEU A 147 -5.28 6.51 -3.89
C LEU A 147 -3.90 6.78 -4.50
N LEU A 148 -3.82 7.53 -5.60
CA LEU A 148 -2.55 8.02 -6.15
C LEU A 148 -1.88 9.09 -5.26
N TRP A 149 -2.51 9.50 -4.17
CA TRP A 149 -1.86 10.33 -3.14
C TRP A 149 -0.86 9.52 -2.30
N ASP A 150 -1.02 8.20 -2.26
CA ASP A 150 -0.04 7.30 -1.65
C ASP A 150 1.14 7.12 -2.63
N PRO A 151 2.38 7.48 -2.24
CA PRO A 151 3.51 7.50 -3.15
C PRO A 151 3.88 6.14 -3.73
N CYS A 152 3.79 5.07 -2.93
CA CYS A 152 4.05 3.73 -3.42
C CYS A 152 2.99 3.27 -4.41
N LEU A 153 1.70 3.59 -4.18
CA LEU A 153 0.63 3.30 -5.13
C LEU A 153 0.74 4.15 -6.40
N ASP A 154 1.17 5.41 -6.30
CA ASP A 154 1.41 6.25 -7.47
C ASP A 154 2.50 5.66 -8.35
N ILE A 155 3.66 5.33 -7.78
CA ILE A 155 4.80 4.85 -8.54
C ILE A 155 4.62 3.41 -9.03
N VAL A 156 4.31 2.49 -8.12
CA VAL A 156 4.27 1.04 -8.43
C VAL A 156 2.93 0.66 -9.06
N GLY A 157 1.82 1.24 -8.57
CA GLY A 157 0.49 0.95 -9.06
C GLY A 157 0.27 1.35 -10.51
N GLN A 158 0.90 2.44 -10.99
CA GLN A 158 0.84 2.85 -12.39
C GLN A 158 1.75 2.04 -13.32
N ARG A 159 2.74 1.34 -12.78
CA ARG A 159 3.62 0.43 -13.55
C ARG A 159 3.03 -0.97 -13.73
N LEU A 160 1.92 -1.23 -13.06
CA LEU A 160 1.17 -2.48 -13.14
C LEU A 160 -0.14 -2.26 -13.91
N PRO A 161 -0.77 -3.33 -14.44
CA PRO A 161 -2.01 -3.23 -15.19
C PRO A 161 -3.20 -2.95 -14.25
N ASN A 162 -3.28 -1.72 -13.75
CA ASN A 162 -4.35 -1.24 -12.87
C ASN A 162 -5.13 -0.10 -13.55
N ALA A 163 -6.38 0.11 -13.14
CA ALA A 163 -7.22 1.23 -13.58
C ALA A 163 -7.56 2.12 -12.39
N PHE A 164 -7.38 3.43 -12.56
CA PHE A 164 -7.73 4.44 -11.55
C PHE A 164 -8.92 5.26 -12.06
N VAL A 165 -10.02 5.25 -11.29
CA VAL A 165 -11.31 5.88 -11.66
C VAL A 165 -11.71 6.95 -10.66
N ARG A 166 -12.40 8.00 -11.13
CA ARG A 166 -12.96 9.05 -10.26
C ARG A 166 -14.33 8.64 -9.75
N ARG A 167 -14.66 8.97 -8.49
CA ARG A 167 -16.02 8.80 -7.95
C ARG A 167 -16.93 9.96 -8.35
N GLY A 168 -18.20 9.66 -8.63
CA GLY A 168 -19.30 10.64 -8.61
C GLY A 168 -19.61 11.41 -9.89
N GLN A 169 -18.83 11.27 -10.92
CA GLN A 169 -19.17 11.83 -12.25
C GLN A 169 -19.30 10.68 -13.22
N GLY A 170 -20.46 10.06 -13.31
CA GLY A 170 -20.72 8.87 -14.13
C GLY A 170 -19.58 8.60 -15.12
N GLY A 171 -18.82 7.53 -14.91
CA GLY A 171 -17.46 7.36 -15.43
C GLY A 171 -17.35 7.80 -16.89
N SER A 172 -16.34 8.61 -17.20
CA SER A 172 -16.14 9.05 -18.58
C SER A 172 -16.03 7.81 -19.47
N GLU A 173 -16.49 7.88 -20.72
CA GLU A 173 -16.36 6.76 -21.66
C GLU A 173 -14.93 6.21 -21.70
N ALA A 174 -13.92 7.09 -21.51
CA ALA A 174 -12.52 6.71 -21.44
C ALA A 174 -12.20 5.86 -20.19
N GLU A 175 -12.82 6.11 -19.04
CA GLU A 175 -12.62 5.30 -17.84
C GLU A 175 -13.29 3.92 -17.98
N ILE A 176 -14.49 3.89 -18.55
CA ILE A 176 -15.20 2.64 -18.86
C ILE A 176 -14.40 1.81 -19.88
N ALA A 177 -13.84 2.44 -20.90
CA ALA A 177 -12.99 1.77 -21.89
C ALA A 177 -11.73 1.16 -21.23
N ARG A 178 -11.06 1.88 -20.32
CA ARG A 178 -9.91 1.36 -19.58
C ARG A 178 -10.26 0.14 -18.73
N VAL A 179 -11.39 0.18 -18.01
CA VAL A 179 -11.84 -0.95 -17.21
C VAL A 179 -12.17 -2.15 -18.08
N ARG A 180 -12.80 -1.94 -19.25
CA ARG A 180 -13.09 -3.00 -20.22
C ARG A 180 -11.80 -3.61 -20.81
N GLU A 181 -10.81 -2.78 -21.12
CA GLU A 181 -9.51 -3.25 -21.59
C GLU A 181 -8.78 -4.05 -20.52
N LEU A 182 -8.83 -3.57 -19.27
CA LEU A 182 -8.27 -4.28 -18.13
C LEU A 182 -8.89 -5.68 -17.94
N ALA A 183 -10.18 -5.83 -18.21
CA ALA A 183 -10.89 -7.10 -18.06
C ALA A 183 -10.65 -8.07 -19.23
N ARG A 184 -10.22 -7.58 -20.41
CA ARG A 184 -10.00 -8.41 -21.61
C ARG A 184 -8.60 -9.03 -21.70
N ASN A 185 -7.61 -8.36 -21.11
CA ASN A 185 -6.21 -8.77 -21.13
C ASN A 185 -5.84 -9.56 -19.88
#